data_a023bdf168812549934556f85df2e6f1
#
_entry.id   a023bdf168812549934556f85df2e6f1
#
_cell.length_a   1.000
_cell.length_b   1.000
_cell.length_c   1.000
_cell.angle_alpha   90.00
_cell.angle_beta   90.00
_cell.angle_gamma   90.00
#
_symmetry.space_group_name_H-M   'P 1'
#
loop_
_entity.id
_entity.type
_entity.pdbx_description
1 polymer ?
#
loop_
_entity_poly.entity_id
_entity_poly.type
_entity_poly.pdbx_seq_one_letter_code
_entity_poly.pdbx_strand_id
1 'polypeptide(L)'
;MSAPFEASLEDTPITGPTFKGKRPRELSADAAVSVIDVSKSFAAGGGSTLVLDDIDLDIRRGEFFSLLGPSGCGKTTLLRILAGFENPDSGRVLIGNRDMTGVPPHLRNVNTVFQSYALFPHLNVHDNVAFGLKMKGVPLALQRERVAKALDTVRIADFAKRRPEQLSGGQRQRVALARAIVNEPEVLLLDEPLSALDLKLRKELQVELSNLQETLGITFVFVTHDQEEALVMSDRIAVMNRGKVEQLGRAEELYERPRTAFVANFLGSSNLIPGTVSEVLEGSAIVRTVHGPLSTRYSAGLKVGQEVVLSIRPEKLRMERDDETEGNEVRARVDDIVYTGAENQYLLQASGQSLVVFQLNADIGADEDFDYDEEVALYLPPESLVVLGG
;
A
#
# COMPACT_ATOMS: atom_id res chain seq x y z
N MET A 1 21.41 -42.59 26.50
CA MET A 1 22.39 -41.49 26.70
C MET A 1 22.78 -41.01 25.31
N SER A 2 22.16 -39.99 24.81
CA SER A 2 22.52 -39.34 23.57
C SER A 2 22.54 -37.83 23.83
N ALA A 3 23.69 -37.23 23.65
CA ALA A 3 23.98 -35.83 23.90
C ALA A 3 23.22 -34.91 22.93
N PRO A 4 22.91 -33.69 23.34
CA PRO A 4 22.28 -32.71 22.48
C PRO A 4 23.32 -32.16 21.47
N PHE A 5 22.91 -32.05 20.23
CA PHE A 5 23.68 -31.46 19.14
C PHE A 5 23.58 -29.93 19.25
N GLU A 6 24.52 -29.31 19.94
CA GLU A 6 24.77 -27.87 19.84
C GLU A 6 25.65 -27.62 18.62
N ALA A 7 25.04 -27.17 17.54
CA ALA A 7 25.77 -26.60 16.42
C ALA A 7 26.11 -25.13 16.72
N SER A 8 27.32 -24.89 17.16
CA SER A 8 27.92 -23.56 17.20
C SER A 8 28.10 -23.05 15.76
N LEU A 9 27.36 -22.02 15.40
CA LEU A 9 27.60 -21.24 14.19
C LEU A 9 28.85 -20.39 14.44
N GLU A 10 30.01 -20.87 14.03
CA GLU A 10 31.22 -20.07 13.95
C GLU A 10 31.02 -18.92 12.93
N ASP A 11 31.36 -17.71 13.33
CA ASP A 11 31.40 -16.49 12.51
C ASP A 11 32.44 -16.65 11.37
N THR A 12 32.00 -17.20 10.26
CA THR A 12 32.79 -17.16 9.02
C THR A 12 32.34 -15.94 8.22
N PRO A 13 33.19 -14.94 7.96
CA PRO A 13 32.80 -13.81 7.13
C PRO A 13 32.61 -14.27 5.68
N ILE A 14 31.36 -14.30 5.22
CA ILE A 14 31.04 -14.53 3.82
C ILE A 14 31.45 -13.29 3.03
N THR A 15 32.57 -13.38 2.33
CA THR A 15 33.00 -12.39 1.35
C THR A 15 32.14 -12.52 0.09
N GLY A 16 31.03 -11.78 0.06
CA GLY A 16 30.23 -11.57 -1.15
C GLY A 16 30.92 -10.57 -2.09
N PRO A 17 30.54 -10.53 -3.38
CA PRO A 17 31.15 -9.66 -4.38
C PRO A 17 31.06 -8.19 -3.98
N THR A 18 32.18 -7.48 -4.03
CA THR A 18 32.30 -6.04 -3.78
C THR A 18 31.57 -5.25 -4.89
N PHE A 19 30.41 -4.68 -4.59
CA PHE A 19 29.70 -3.78 -5.49
C PHE A 19 30.26 -2.35 -5.35
N LYS A 20 30.67 -1.78 -6.50
CA LYS A 20 31.05 -0.38 -6.62
C LYS A 20 29.79 0.50 -6.61
N GLY A 21 29.71 1.46 -5.69
CA GLY A 21 28.98 2.69 -5.87
C GLY A 21 27.74 2.84 -4.97
N LYS A 22 27.58 3.93 -4.43
CA LYS A 22 26.72 4.66 -3.48
C LYS A 22 27.28 4.61 -2.05
N ARG A 23 27.16 5.79 -1.39
CA ARG A 23 27.57 5.93 0.02
C ARG A 23 26.78 4.93 0.86
N PRO A 24 27.39 4.32 1.90
CA PRO A 24 26.64 3.47 2.82
C PRO A 24 25.45 4.25 3.37
N ARG A 25 24.23 3.76 3.11
CA ARG A 25 23.02 4.32 3.71
C ARG A 25 23.09 4.01 5.21
N GLU A 26 22.88 5.02 6.05
CA GLU A 26 22.65 4.79 7.48
C GLU A 26 21.32 4.01 7.61
N LEU A 27 21.42 2.78 8.10
CA LEU A 27 20.26 1.95 8.39
C LEU A 27 19.49 2.57 9.55
N SER A 28 18.18 2.64 9.43
CA SER A 28 17.34 3.04 10.56
C SER A 28 17.51 2.00 11.69
N ALA A 29 17.94 2.46 12.86
CA ALA A 29 18.10 1.59 14.02
C ALA A 29 16.81 0.88 14.45
N ASP A 30 15.65 1.40 14.01
CA ASP A 30 14.31 0.90 14.31
C ASP A 30 13.67 0.10 13.14
N ALA A 31 14.44 -0.28 12.12
CA ALA A 31 13.93 -1.05 11.01
C ALA A 31 13.73 -2.54 11.39
N ALA A 32 12.54 -3.08 11.15
CA ALA A 32 12.29 -4.52 11.16
C ALA A 32 12.76 -5.16 9.85
N VAL A 33 12.57 -4.44 8.74
CA VAL A 33 12.99 -4.88 7.39
C VAL A 33 13.70 -3.72 6.70
N SER A 34 14.87 -3.98 6.11
CA SER A 34 15.53 -3.06 5.18
C SER A 34 15.78 -3.76 3.85
N VAL A 35 15.34 -3.12 2.78
CA VAL A 35 15.62 -3.49 1.39
C VAL A 35 16.60 -2.46 0.84
N ILE A 36 17.73 -2.89 0.31
CA ILE A 36 18.82 -2.01 -0.09
C ILE A 36 19.26 -2.34 -1.51
N ASP A 37 19.07 -1.39 -2.44
CA ASP A 37 19.45 -1.47 -3.86
C ASP A 37 18.99 -2.78 -4.54
N VAL A 38 17.80 -3.30 -4.15
CA VAL A 38 17.30 -4.60 -4.62
C VAL A 38 16.79 -4.50 -6.04
N SER A 39 17.38 -5.30 -6.94
CA SER A 39 16.89 -5.47 -8.30
C SER A 39 16.64 -6.95 -8.61
N LYS A 40 15.65 -7.22 -9.49
CA LYS A 40 15.26 -8.57 -9.91
C LYS A 40 14.75 -8.59 -11.34
N SER A 41 15.29 -9.53 -12.09
CA SER A 41 14.87 -9.84 -13.46
C SER A 41 14.46 -11.30 -13.60
N PHE A 42 13.57 -11.57 -14.54
CA PHE A 42 13.21 -12.93 -14.93
C PHE A 42 13.46 -13.16 -16.42
N ALA A 43 13.93 -14.34 -16.77
CA ALA A 43 14.06 -14.76 -18.15
C ALA A 43 12.68 -14.88 -18.80
N ALA A 44 12.45 -14.22 -19.93
CA ALA A 44 11.20 -14.26 -20.67
C ALA A 44 11.47 -14.28 -22.19
N GLY A 45 11.01 -15.31 -22.90
CA GLY A 45 10.91 -15.33 -24.37
C GLY A 45 12.17 -14.96 -25.17
N GLY A 46 13.38 -15.26 -24.66
CA GLY A 46 14.65 -14.92 -25.33
C GLY A 46 15.29 -13.59 -24.84
N GLY A 47 14.70 -12.94 -23.83
CA GLY A 47 15.23 -11.75 -23.16
C GLY A 47 15.14 -11.86 -21.64
N SER A 48 15.45 -10.77 -20.95
CA SER A 48 15.27 -10.61 -19.51
C SER A 48 14.32 -9.45 -19.25
N THR A 49 13.31 -9.65 -18.40
CA THR A 49 12.39 -8.61 -17.97
C THR A 49 12.76 -8.17 -16.56
N LEU A 50 13.11 -6.90 -16.40
CA LEU A 50 13.38 -6.28 -15.11
C LEU A 50 12.03 -6.06 -14.38
N VAL A 51 11.88 -6.67 -13.21
CA VAL A 51 10.63 -6.63 -12.40
C VAL A 51 10.78 -5.77 -11.17
N LEU A 52 11.98 -5.71 -10.59
CA LEU A 52 12.34 -4.77 -9.53
C LEU A 52 13.60 -4.03 -9.96
N ASP A 53 13.59 -2.71 -9.82
CA ASP A 53 14.63 -1.80 -10.27
C ASP A 53 15.06 -0.88 -9.14
N ASP A 54 16.19 -1.22 -8.51
CA ASP A 54 16.86 -0.42 -7.47
C ASP A 54 15.92 -0.05 -6.31
N ILE A 55 15.29 -1.06 -5.69
CA ILE A 55 14.35 -0.84 -4.58
C ILE A 55 15.12 -0.55 -3.28
N ASP A 56 14.84 0.63 -2.72
CA ASP A 56 15.28 1.06 -1.39
C ASP A 56 14.06 1.28 -0.49
N LEU A 57 13.99 0.55 0.64
CA LEU A 57 12.84 0.58 1.53
C LEU A 57 13.21 0.19 2.96
N ASP A 58 12.75 0.96 3.95
CA ASP A 58 12.81 0.60 5.37
C ASP A 58 11.40 0.50 5.94
N ILE A 59 11.10 -0.63 6.62
CA ILE A 59 9.87 -0.90 7.34
C ILE A 59 10.19 -0.90 8.83
N ARG A 60 9.47 -0.11 9.61
CA ARG A 60 9.74 0.04 11.05
C ARG A 60 9.21 -1.14 11.84
N ARG A 61 9.74 -1.33 13.06
CA ARG A 61 9.22 -2.35 13.97
C ARG A 61 7.81 -2.02 14.42
N GLY A 62 6.92 -3.03 14.44
CA GLY A 62 5.54 -2.87 14.84
C GLY A 62 4.69 -2.02 13.89
N GLU A 63 5.15 -1.77 12.66
CA GLU A 63 4.45 -1.00 11.64
C GLU A 63 3.50 -1.89 10.82
N PHE A 64 2.31 -1.39 10.52
CA PHE A 64 1.47 -1.93 9.46
C PHE A 64 1.87 -1.25 8.14
N PHE A 65 2.63 -1.94 7.32
CA PHE A 65 3.21 -1.41 6.10
C PHE A 65 2.59 -2.03 4.86
N SER A 66 2.12 -1.21 3.91
CA SER A 66 1.55 -1.71 2.66
C SER A 66 2.44 -1.47 1.44
N LEU A 67 2.51 -2.51 0.59
CA LEU A 67 2.99 -2.44 -0.79
C LEU A 67 1.77 -2.33 -1.69
N LEU A 68 1.55 -1.18 -2.29
CA LEU A 68 0.39 -0.86 -3.11
C LEU A 68 0.82 -0.56 -4.55
N GLY A 69 0.03 -0.95 -5.55
CA GLY A 69 0.32 -0.65 -6.96
C GLY A 69 -0.44 -1.56 -7.92
N PRO A 70 -0.41 -1.27 -9.22
CA PRO A 70 -1.10 -2.07 -10.23
C PRO A 70 -0.54 -3.49 -10.33
N SER A 71 -1.30 -4.37 -10.98
CA SER A 71 -0.85 -5.74 -11.24
C SER A 71 0.44 -5.73 -12.06
N GLY A 72 1.38 -6.60 -11.71
CA GLY A 72 2.66 -6.73 -12.40
C GLY A 72 3.72 -5.66 -12.06
N CYS A 73 3.49 -4.74 -11.11
CA CYS A 73 4.49 -3.74 -10.72
C CYS A 73 5.61 -4.26 -9.80
N GLY A 74 5.59 -5.54 -9.39
CA GLY A 74 6.67 -6.16 -8.61
C GLY A 74 6.37 -6.46 -7.14
N LYS A 75 5.20 -6.11 -6.59
CA LYS A 75 4.83 -6.29 -5.17
C LYS A 75 5.05 -7.72 -4.65
N THR A 76 4.41 -8.70 -5.30
CA THR A 76 4.52 -10.12 -4.94
C THR A 76 5.96 -10.63 -5.10
N THR A 77 6.71 -10.13 -6.09
CA THR A 77 8.13 -10.47 -6.25
C THR A 77 8.95 -9.96 -5.06
N LEU A 78 8.75 -8.70 -4.65
CA LEU A 78 9.41 -8.16 -3.48
C LEU A 78 9.02 -8.93 -2.21
N LEU A 79 7.73 -9.23 -2.02
CA LEU A 79 7.26 -10.04 -0.89
C LEU A 79 7.93 -11.43 -0.87
N ARG A 80 8.07 -12.09 -2.03
CA ARG A 80 8.74 -13.40 -2.15
C ARG A 80 10.22 -13.32 -1.83
N ILE A 81 10.88 -12.21 -2.17
CA ILE A 81 12.27 -11.94 -1.79
C ILE A 81 12.38 -11.77 -0.27
N LEU A 82 11.48 -11.03 0.37
CA LEU A 82 11.42 -10.90 1.83
C LEU A 82 11.18 -12.24 2.52
N ALA A 83 10.31 -13.07 1.96
CA ALA A 83 10.01 -14.41 2.46
C ALA A 83 11.14 -15.44 2.23
N GLY A 84 12.09 -15.15 1.32
CA GLY A 84 13.17 -16.06 0.93
C GLY A 84 12.78 -17.13 -0.10
N PHE A 85 11.62 -16.98 -0.76
CA PHE A 85 11.20 -17.84 -1.87
C PHE A 85 11.85 -17.44 -3.19
N GLU A 86 12.39 -16.21 -3.26
CA GLU A 86 13.09 -15.68 -4.42
C GLU A 86 14.36 -14.97 -3.94
N ASN A 87 15.42 -14.99 -4.75
CA ASN A 87 16.65 -14.25 -4.46
C ASN A 87 16.71 -13.00 -5.34
N PRO A 88 17.16 -11.86 -4.81
CA PRO A 88 17.45 -10.69 -5.64
C PRO A 88 18.65 -10.99 -6.56
N ASP A 89 18.71 -10.31 -7.71
CA ASP A 89 19.89 -10.40 -8.61
C ASP A 89 20.99 -9.45 -8.12
N SER A 90 20.61 -8.36 -7.46
CA SER A 90 21.52 -7.44 -6.77
C SER A 90 20.85 -6.84 -5.53
N GLY A 91 21.65 -6.20 -4.69
CA GLY A 91 21.18 -5.61 -3.45
C GLY A 91 21.10 -6.59 -2.29
N ARG A 92 20.51 -6.16 -1.17
CA ARG A 92 20.42 -6.93 0.07
C ARG A 92 19.09 -6.74 0.77
N VAL A 93 18.71 -7.76 1.55
CA VAL A 93 17.54 -7.74 2.44
C VAL A 93 17.99 -8.02 3.86
N LEU A 94 17.69 -7.12 4.78
CA LEU A 94 17.91 -7.30 6.20
C LEU A 94 16.58 -7.47 6.93
N ILE A 95 16.54 -8.39 7.91
CA ILE A 95 15.41 -8.58 8.81
C ILE A 95 15.98 -8.62 10.23
N GLY A 96 15.48 -7.75 11.11
CA GLY A 96 16.02 -7.60 12.45
C GLY A 96 17.52 -7.26 12.45
N ASN A 97 17.98 -6.43 11.52
CA ASN A 97 19.39 -6.06 11.30
C ASN A 97 20.32 -7.24 10.88
N ARG A 98 19.76 -8.41 10.52
CA ARG A 98 20.52 -9.56 9.99
C ARG A 98 20.35 -9.63 8.49
N ASP A 99 21.45 -9.84 7.77
CA ASP A 99 21.40 -10.06 6.32
C ASP A 99 20.73 -11.42 6.04
N MET A 100 19.61 -11.38 5.35
CA MET A 100 18.82 -12.55 4.94
C MET A 100 18.93 -12.84 3.46
N THR A 101 19.82 -12.15 2.73
CA THR A 101 20.04 -12.38 1.31
C THR A 101 20.53 -13.81 1.08
N GLY A 102 19.80 -14.59 0.26
CA GLY A 102 20.12 -15.99 0.01
C GLY A 102 19.78 -16.98 1.15
N VAL A 103 19.30 -16.50 2.30
CA VAL A 103 18.85 -17.37 3.40
C VAL A 103 17.49 -17.99 3.04
N PRO A 104 17.33 -19.33 3.12
CA PRO A 104 16.07 -19.99 2.76
C PRO A 104 14.91 -19.64 3.72
N PRO A 105 13.64 -19.79 3.29
CA PRO A 105 12.46 -19.35 4.04
C PRO A 105 12.37 -19.89 5.47
N HIS A 106 12.69 -21.18 5.66
CA HIS A 106 12.55 -21.86 6.97
C HIS A 106 13.54 -21.39 8.04
N LEU A 107 14.59 -20.66 7.65
CA LEU A 107 15.59 -20.08 8.55
C LEU A 107 15.35 -18.58 8.82
N ARG A 108 14.35 -17.97 8.17
CA ARG A 108 13.98 -16.58 8.40
C ARG A 108 12.93 -16.48 9.53
N ASN A 109 13.00 -15.43 10.34
CA ASN A 109 11.98 -15.16 11.35
C ASN A 109 10.79 -14.38 10.76
N VAL A 110 10.28 -14.87 9.62
CA VAL A 110 9.11 -14.34 8.93
C VAL A 110 8.11 -15.45 8.65
N ASN A 111 6.84 -15.12 8.64
CA ASN A 111 5.79 -16.03 8.18
C ASN A 111 4.95 -15.37 7.09
N THR A 112 4.42 -16.17 6.18
CA THR A 112 3.62 -15.67 5.03
C THR A 112 2.21 -16.23 5.08
N VAL A 113 1.22 -15.36 4.90
CA VAL A 113 -0.16 -15.70 4.56
C VAL A 113 -0.34 -15.48 3.06
N PHE A 114 -0.59 -16.54 2.32
CA PHE A 114 -0.78 -16.51 0.87
C PHE A 114 -2.23 -16.17 0.51
N GLN A 115 -2.45 -15.64 -0.67
CA GLN A 115 -3.77 -15.31 -1.24
C GLN A 115 -4.75 -16.51 -1.19
N SER A 116 -4.27 -17.73 -1.46
CA SER A 116 -5.05 -18.97 -1.39
C SER A 116 -5.17 -19.55 0.03
N TYR A 117 -4.64 -18.85 1.05
CA TYR A 117 -4.48 -19.30 2.43
C TYR A 117 -3.60 -20.55 2.61
N ALA A 118 -3.40 -21.37 1.58
CA ALA A 118 -2.57 -22.57 1.54
C ALA A 118 -2.73 -23.48 2.77
N LEU A 119 -3.97 -23.71 3.23
CA LEU A 119 -4.25 -24.61 4.34
C LEU A 119 -4.06 -26.06 3.89
N PHE A 120 -3.55 -26.90 4.79
CA PHE A 120 -3.42 -28.34 4.57
C PHE A 120 -4.81 -29.01 4.63
N PRO A 121 -5.37 -29.49 3.51
CA PRO A 121 -6.76 -29.97 3.45
C PRO A 121 -6.98 -31.24 4.28
N HIS A 122 -5.97 -32.06 4.45
CA HIS A 122 -6.01 -33.31 5.23
C HIS A 122 -5.87 -33.10 6.75
N LEU A 123 -5.52 -31.89 7.21
CA LEU A 123 -5.39 -31.54 8.62
C LEU A 123 -6.63 -30.76 9.09
N ASN A 124 -7.00 -30.92 10.37
CA ASN A 124 -7.98 -30.04 11.00
C ASN A 124 -7.37 -28.66 11.32
N VAL A 125 -8.18 -27.73 11.83
CA VAL A 125 -7.74 -26.36 12.18
C VAL A 125 -6.59 -26.37 13.20
N HIS A 126 -6.76 -27.11 14.30
CA HIS A 126 -5.71 -27.24 15.34
C HIS A 126 -4.38 -27.72 14.75
N ASP A 127 -4.42 -28.78 13.94
CA ASP A 127 -3.21 -29.37 13.36
C ASP A 127 -2.58 -28.51 12.26
N ASN A 128 -3.38 -27.74 11.53
CA ASN A 128 -2.87 -26.71 10.61
C ASN A 128 -2.05 -25.67 11.37
N VAL A 129 -2.58 -25.15 12.49
CA VAL A 129 -1.88 -24.14 13.30
C VAL A 129 -0.67 -24.75 14.01
N ALA A 130 -0.77 -25.97 14.54
CA ALA A 130 0.33 -26.65 15.22
C ALA A 130 1.49 -27.03 14.30
N PHE A 131 1.28 -27.05 12.98
CA PHE A 131 2.23 -27.64 12.02
C PHE A 131 3.64 -27.03 12.13
N GLY A 132 3.76 -25.71 12.15
CA GLY A 132 5.05 -25.02 12.26
C GLY A 132 5.79 -25.34 13.57
N LEU A 133 5.05 -25.38 14.68
CA LEU A 133 5.62 -25.75 15.98
C LEU A 133 6.11 -27.21 16.01
N LYS A 134 5.36 -28.12 15.38
CA LYS A 134 5.78 -29.54 15.23
C LYS A 134 7.10 -29.65 14.44
N MET A 135 7.22 -28.91 13.34
CA MET A 135 8.45 -28.92 12.52
C MET A 135 9.66 -28.35 13.26
N LYS A 136 9.44 -27.38 14.15
CA LYS A 136 10.49 -26.81 15.03
C LYS A 136 10.80 -27.67 16.26
N GLY A 137 10.15 -28.84 16.44
CA GLY A 137 10.37 -29.72 17.59
C GLY A 137 9.92 -29.16 18.94
N VAL A 138 8.99 -28.20 18.94
CA VAL A 138 8.46 -27.61 20.19
C VAL A 138 7.78 -28.68 21.03
N PRO A 139 7.98 -28.75 22.37
CA PRO A 139 7.34 -29.73 23.24
C PRO A 139 5.81 -29.69 23.15
N LEU A 140 5.13 -30.84 23.18
CA LEU A 140 3.68 -30.97 22.95
C LEU A 140 2.83 -30.12 23.91
N ALA A 141 3.24 -29.98 25.18
CA ALA A 141 2.53 -29.15 26.14
C ALA A 141 2.52 -27.70 25.72
N LEU A 142 3.68 -27.16 25.29
CA LEU A 142 3.83 -25.79 24.81
C LEU A 142 3.15 -25.59 23.44
N GLN A 143 3.15 -26.61 22.56
CA GLN A 143 2.37 -26.55 21.32
C GLN A 143 0.89 -26.32 21.60
N ARG A 144 0.29 -27.09 22.53
CA ARG A 144 -1.12 -26.97 22.89
C ARG A 144 -1.46 -25.59 23.43
N GLU A 145 -0.63 -25.07 24.32
CA GLU A 145 -0.79 -23.72 24.87
C GLU A 145 -0.74 -22.63 23.78
N ARG A 146 0.31 -22.63 22.96
CA ARG A 146 0.47 -21.63 21.87
C ARG A 146 -0.63 -21.73 20.83
N VAL A 147 -1.04 -22.94 20.44
CA VAL A 147 -2.12 -23.15 19.48
C VAL A 147 -3.44 -22.64 20.04
N ALA A 148 -3.76 -22.93 21.29
CA ALA A 148 -4.98 -22.43 21.92
C ALA A 148 -4.98 -20.90 21.93
N LYS A 149 -3.89 -20.27 22.39
CA LYS A 149 -3.74 -18.81 22.38
C LYS A 149 -3.89 -18.22 20.97
N ALA A 150 -3.25 -18.81 19.96
CA ALA A 150 -3.36 -18.31 18.58
C ALA A 150 -4.79 -18.42 18.03
N LEU A 151 -5.50 -19.53 18.31
CA LEU A 151 -6.90 -19.71 17.90
C LEU A 151 -7.84 -18.73 18.60
N ASP A 152 -7.62 -18.47 19.89
CA ASP A 152 -8.40 -17.48 20.66
C ASP A 152 -8.15 -16.06 20.12
N THR A 153 -6.90 -15.71 19.82
CA THR A 153 -6.51 -14.39 19.29
C THR A 153 -7.26 -14.06 17.99
N VAL A 154 -7.44 -15.04 17.10
CA VAL A 154 -8.18 -14.84 15.84
C VAL A 154 -9.65 -15.29 15.94
N ARG A 155 -10.19 -15.56 17.11
CA ARG A 155 -11.58 -15.92 17.40
C ARG A 155 -12.10 -17.11 16.57
N ILE A 156 -11.30 -18.20 16.50
CA ILE A 156 -11.63 -19.42 15.74
C ILE A 156 -11.54 -20.71 16.58
N ALA A 157 -11.41 -20.61 17.90
CA ALA A 157 -11.20 -21.75 18.80
C ALA A 157 -12.29 -22.83 18.71
N ASP A 158 -13.56 -22.44 18.57
CA ASP A 158 -14.71 -23.37 18.46
C ASP A 158 -14.61 -24.29 17.24
N PHE A 159 -13.83 -23.91 16.23
CA PHE A 159 -13.64 -24.65 14.99
C PHE A 159 -12.38 -25.52 14.98
N ALA A 160 -11.67 -25.67 16.09
CA ALA A 160 -10.36 -26.34 16.17
C ALA A 160 -10.35 -27.76 15.57
N LYS A 161 -11.46 -28.50 15.66
CA LYS A 161 -11.60 -29.88 15.16
C LYS A 161 -12.09 -29.98 13.71
N ARG A 162 -12.54 -28.87 13.09
CA ARG A 162 -13.02 -28.85 11.69
C ARG A 162 -11.88 -28.92 10.69
N ARG A 163 -12.19 -29.42 9.50
CA ARG A 163 -11.28 -29.36 8.35
C ARG A 163 -11.50 -28.08 7.53
N PRO A 164 -10.53 -27.63 6.71
CA PRO A 164 -10.64 -26.42 5.90
C PRO A 164 -11.87 -26.38 4.98
N GLU A 165 -12.31 -27.52 4.43
CA GLU A 165 -13.50 -27.67 3.58
C GLU A 165 -14.81 -27.33 4.30
N GLN A 166 -14.83 -27.41 5.62
CA GLN A 166 -15.99 -27.14 6.48
C GLN A 166 -16.06 -25.68 6.96
N LEU A 167 -15.17 -24.83 6.45
CA LEU A 167 -15.02 -23.43 6.88
C LEU A 167 -15.42 -22.46 5.79
N SER A 168 -15.98 -21.30 6.17
CA SER A 168 -16.19 -20.17 5.28
C SER A 168 -14.85 -19.55 4.83
N GLY A 169 -14.87 -18.67 3.83
CA GLY A 169 -13.68 -17.94 3.37
C GLY A 169 -12.97 -17.19 4.51
N GLY A 170 -13.70 -16.37 5.26
CA GLY A 170 -13.14 -15.62 6.40
C GLY A 170 -12.63 -16.54 7.53
N GLN A 171 -13.30 -17.68 7.79
CA GLN A 171 -12.80 -18.66 8.75
C GLN A 171 -11.48 -19.30 8.29
N ARG A 172 -11.34 -19.64 7.00
CA ARG A 172 -10.09 -20.14 6.43
C ARG A 172 -8.96 -19.13 6.57
N GLN A 173 -9.25 -17.85 6.34
CA GLN A 173 -8.28 -16.76 6.52
C GLN A 173 -7.81 -16.66 7.98
N ARG A 174 -8.74 -16.69 8.96
CA ARG A 174 -8.38 -16.66 10.39
C ARG A 174 -7.51 -17.85 10.77
N VAL A 175 -7.75 -19.04 10.22
CA VAL A 175 -6.87 -20.21 10.44
C VAL A 175 -5.48 -19.98 9.85
N ALA A 176 -5.37 -19.38 8.65
CA ALA A 176 -4.09 -19.06 8.04
C ALA A 176 -3.31 -18.01 8.87
N LEU A 177 -4.01 -17.01 9.41
CA LEU A 177 -3.43 -16.05 10.35
C LEU A 177 -2.96 -16.71 11.63
N ALA A 178 -3.79 -17.56 12.28
CA ALA A 178 -3.38 -18.30 13.47
C ALA A 178 -2.13 -19.14 13.22
N ARG A 179 -2.07 -19.86 12.08
CA ARG A 179 -0.89 -20.64 11.66
C ARG A 179 0.35 -19.77 11.48
N ALA A 180 0.18 -18.54 11.01
CA ALA A 180 1.29 -17.64 10.80
C ALA A 180 1.80 -17.02 12.12
N ILE A 181 0.91 -16.60 13.03
CA ILE A 181 1.29 -15.93 14.27
C ILE A 181 1.76 -16.89 15.37
N VAL A 182 1.35 -18.17 15.34
CA VAL A 182 1.70 -19.16 16.37
C VAL A 182 3.21 -19.36 16.53
N ASN A 183 3.98 -19.06 15.48
CA ASN A 183 5.44 -19.15 15.48
C ASN A 183 6.14 -17.90 16.05
N GLU A 184 5.38 -16.87 16.44
CA GLU A 184 5.87 -15.60 16.97
C GLU A 184 6.91 -14.96 16.03
N PRO A 185 6.54 -14.70 14.74
CA PRO A 185 7.46 -14.12 13.77
C PRO A 185 7.77 -12.65 14.10
N GLU A 186 8.94 -12.18 13.69
CA GLU A 186 9.29 -10.75 13.74
C GLU A 186 8.50 -9.94 12.70
N VAL A 187 8.25 -10.56 11.54
CA VAL A 187 7.52 -9.95 10.42
C VAL A 187 6.48 -10.93 9.88
N LEU A 188 5.25 -10.45 9.71
CA LEU A 188 4.17 -11.17 9.03
C LEU A 188 3.97 -10.59 7.62
N LEU A 189 4.13 -11.44 6.62
CA LEU A 189 3.95 -11.10 5.21
C LEU A 189 2.55 -11.56 4.76
N LEU A 190 1.77 -10.65 4.16
CA LEU A 190 0.38 -10.88 3.74
C LEU A 190 0.27 -10.61 2.24
N ASP A 191 0.07 -11.66 1.44
CA ASP A 191 -0.03 -11.57 -0.03
C ASP A 191 -1.51 -11.56 -0.45
N GLU A 192 -2.07 -10.37 -0.67
CA GLU A 192 -3.48 -10.12 -1.05
C GLU A 192 -4.52 -10.94 -0.23
N PRO A 193 -4.45 -10.92 1.10
CA PRO A 193 -5.22 -11.86 1.93
C PRO A 193 -6.74 -11.59 1.92
N LEU A 194 -7.20 -10.42 1.45
CA LEU A 194 -8.60 -10.02 1.42
C LEU A 194 -9.25 -10.10 0.04
N SER A 195 -8.47 -10.38 -1.02
CA SER A 195 -8.91 -10.28 -2.41
C SER A 195 -10.05 -11.25 -2.79
N ALA A 196 -10.15 -12.41 -2.11
CA ALA A 196 -11.15 -13.44 -2.40
C ALA A 196 -12.47 -13.27 -1.61
N LEU A 197 -12.65 -12.15 -0.90
CA LEU A 197 -13.80 -11.92 -0.02
C LEU A 197 -14.80 -10.92 -0.61
N ASP A 198 -16.08 -11.08 -0.23
CA ASP A 198 -17.10 -10.07 -0.52
C ASP A 198 -16.84 -8.76 0.25
N LEU A 199 -17.44 -7.66 -0.21
CA LEU A 199 -17.17 -6.31 0.30
C LEU A 199 -17.45 -6.18 1.81
N LYS A 200 -18.56 -6.77 2.32
CA LYS A 200 -18.94 -6.65 3.72
C LYS A 200 -17.92 -7.35 4.63
N LEU A 201 -17.61 -8.60 4.29
CA LEU A 201 -16.66 -9.41 5.05
C LEU A 201 -15.25 -8.82 4.96
N ARG A 202 -14.88 -8.23 3.81
CA ARG A 202 -13.60 -7.53 3.63
C ARG A 202 -13.47 -6.37 4.61
N LYS A 203 -14.48 -5.48 4.72
CA LYS A 203 -14.48 -4.35 5.67
C LYS A 203 -14.39 -4.80 7.13
N GLU A 204 -15.10 -5.87 7.51
CA GLU A 204 -15.01 -6.44 8.84
C GLU A 204 -13.58 -6.95 9.15
N LEU A 205 -12.97 -7.65 8.19
CA LEU A 205 -11.63 -8.22 8.37
C LEU A 205 -10.50 -7.19 8.29
N GLN A 206 -10.67 -6.06 7.59
CA GLN A 206 -9.73 -4.93 7.65
C GLN A 206 -9.56 -4.43 9.08
N VAL A 207 -10.68 -4.14 9.76
CA VAL A 207 -10.66 -3.71 11.17
C VAL A 207 -10.05 -4.77 12.08
N GLU A 208 -10.38 -6.05 11.86
CA GLU A 208 -9.81 -7.13 12.65
C GLU A 208 -8.29 -7.29 12.46
N LEU A 209 -7.79 -7.13 11.23
CA LEU A 209 -6.35 -7.21 10.94
C LEU A 209 -5.58 -6.06 11.59
N SER A 210 -6.10 -4.84 11.55
CA SER A 210 -5.49 -3.69 12.24
C SER A 210 -5.43 -3.91 13.75
N ASN A 211 -6.55 -4.30 14.38
CA ASN A 211 -6.61 -4.61 15.80
C ASN A 211 -5.68 -5.79 16.19
N LEU A 212 -5.56 -6.78 15.31
CA LEU A 212 -4.67 -7.92 15.51
C LEU A 212 -3.21 -7.47 15.52
N GLN A 213 -2.82 -6.63 14.57
CA GLN A 213 -1.46 -6.10 14.47
C GLN A 213 -1.10 -5.27 15.72
N GLU A 214 -1.98 -4.36 16.16
CA GLU A 214 -1.80 -3.58 17.39
C GLU A 214 -1.65 -4.47 18.63
N THR A 215 -2.52 -5.50 18.76
CA THR A 215 -2.50 -6.43 19.90
C THR A 215 -1.22 -7.25 19.95
N LEU A 216 -0.69 -7.65 18.79
CA LEU A 216 0.52 -8.49 18.71
C LEU A 216 1.80 -7.65 18.77
N GLY A 217 1.77 -6.38 18.35
CA GLY A 217 2.92 -5.49 18.27
C GLY A 217 3.99 -5.95 17.27
N ILE A 218 3.66 -6.85 16.32
CA ILE A 218 4.58 -7.34 15.30
C ILE A 218 4.46 -6.52 14.01
N THR A 219 5.48 -6.57 13.18
CA THR A 219 5.50 -5.85 11.89
C THR A 219 4.69 -6.59 10.85
N PHE A 220 3.76 -5.91 10.19
CA PHE A 220 3.00 -6.45 9.05
C PHE A 220 3.50 -5.83 7.73
N VAL A 221 3.71 -6.67 6.73
CA VAL A 221 3.94 -6.26 5.34
C VAL A 221 2.79 -6.79 4.50
N PHE A 222 1.92 -5.90 4.08
CA PHE A 222 0.67 -6.19 3.41
C PHE A 222 0.76 -5.83 1.93
N VAL A 223 0.52 -6.78 1.05
CA VAL A 223 0.42 -6.55 -0.40
C VAL A 223 -1.04 -6.46 -0.79
N THR A 224 -1.40 -5.39 -1.48
CA THR A 224 -2.72 -5.22 -2.08
C THR A 224 -2.64 -4.44 -3.39
N HIS A 225 -3.69 -4.54 -4.19
CA HIS A 225 -3.97 -3.64 -5.31
C HIS A 225 -5.18 -2.74 -5.01
N ASP A 226 -5.83 -2.93 -3.87
CA ASP A 226 -6.97 -2.14 -3.40
C ASP A 226 -6.47 -0.93 -2.59
N GLN A 227 -6.87 0.26 -3.05
CA GLN A 227 -6.44 1.53 -2.46
C GLN A 227 -7.09 1.75 -1.10
N GLU A 228 -8.40 1.40 -0.96
CA GLU A 228 -9.14 1.56 0.30
C GLU A 228 -8.50 0.71 1.40
N GLU A 229 -8.10 -0.53 1.09
CA GLU A 229 -7.39 -1.39 2.04
C GLU A 229 -6.10 -0.75 2.56
N ALA A 230 -5.26 -0.26 1.63
CA ALA A 230 -4.00 0.35 2.01
C ALA A 230 -4.18 1.65 2.80
N LEU A 231 -5.10 2.53 2.38
CA LEU A 231 -5.35 3.81 3.04
C LEU A 231 -5.92 3.66 4.46
N VAL A 232 -6.78 2.64 4.68
CA VAL A 232 -7.48 2.43 5.96
C VAL A 232 -6.59 1.76 7.01
N MET A 233 -5.76 0.79 6.59
CA MET A 233 -5.05 -0.07 7.54
C MET A 233 -3.60 0.32 7.81
N SER A 234 -2.98 1.14 6.94
CA SER A 234 -1.52 1.25 6.96
C SER A 234 -1.01 2.48 7.69
N ASP A 235 0.03 2.31 8.50
CA ASP A 235 0.82 3.43 9.02
C ASP A 235 1.60 4.13 7.90
N ARG A 236 2.16 3.33 6.98
CA ARG A 236 2.86 3.82 5.77
C ARG A 236 2.60 2.90 4.59
N ILE A 237 2.59 3.51 3.41
CA ILE A 237 2.34 2.85 2.13
C ILE A 237 3.50 3.16 1.18
N ALA A 238 4.04 2.13 0.53
CA ALA A 238 4.90 2.28 -0.65
C ALA A 238 4.05 2.08 -1.90
N VAL A 239 3.85 3.13 -2.67
CA VAL A 239 3.20 3.05 -3.99
C VAL A 239 4.23 2.61 -5.00
N MET A 240 4.02 1.44 -5.60
CA MET A 240 4.91 0.83 -6.57
C MET A 240 4.37 0.94 -8.00
N ASN A 241 5.27 1.24 -8.93
CA ASN A 241 4.96 1.27 -10.36
C ASN A 241 6.16 0.80 -11.17
N ARG A 242 5.95 -0.08 -12.14
CA ARG A 242 7.00 -0.57 -13.07
C ARG A 242 8.31 -0.96 -12.39
N GLY A 243 8.21 -1.66 -11.28
CA GLY A 243 9.37 -2.15 -10.54
C GLY A 243 10.05 -1.14 -9.62
N LYS A 244 9.51 0.07 -9.45
CA LYS A 244 10.06 1.12 -8.60
C LYS A 244 9.08 1.53 -7.49
N VAL A 245 9.60 2.15 -6.43
CA VAL A 245 8.80 2.87 -5.45
C VAL A 245 8.65 4.31 -5.94
N GLU A 246 7.44 4.68 -6.37
CA GLU A 246 7.10 6.03 -6.83
C GLU A 246 7.04 7.02 -5.68
N GLN A 247 6.38 6.62 -4.60
CA GLN A 247 6.26 7.43 -3.40
C GLN A 247 6.06 6.54 -2.17
N LEU A 248 6.64 6.96 -1.06
CA LEU A 248 6.51 6.32 0.25
C LEU A 248 6.09 7.39 1.26
N GLY A 249 5.03 7.12 2.02
CA GLY A 249 4.53 8.07 3.02
C GLY A 249 3.35 7.51 3.81
N ARG A 250 2.77 8.33 4.67
CA ARG A 250 1.49 8.05 5.33
C ARG A 250 0.35 8.14 4.32
N ALA A 251 -0.77 7.48 4.59
CA ALA A 251 -1.96 7.48 3.74
C ALA A 251 -2.39 8.91 3.37
N GLU A 252 -2.53 9.77 4.37
CA GLU A 252 -2.92 11.18 4.18
C GLU A 252 -1.92 11.96 3.32
N GLU A 253 -0.59 11.78 3.54
CA GLU A 253 0.46 12.43 2.74
C GLU A 253 0.38 12.02 1.26
N LEU A 254 0.19 10.73 1.00
CA LEU A 254 0.12 10.20 -0.36
C LEU A 254 -1.12 10.68 -1.10
N TYR A 255 -2.25 10.79 -0.40
CA TYR A 255 -3.52 11.23 -0.97
C TYR A 255 -3.57 12.74 -1.22
N GLU A 256 -3.21 13.55 -0.19
CA GLU A 256 -3.28 15.01 -0.24
C GLU A 256 -2.09 15.66 -0.96
N ARG A 257 -0.91 14.99 -0.98
CA ARG A 257 0.33 15.52 -1.55
C ARG A 257 1.03 14.51 -2.45
N PRO A 258 0.37 14.05 -3.52
CA PRO A 258 1.00 13.19 -4.51
C PRO A 258 2.19 13.89 -5.16
N ARG A 259 3.27 13.16 -5.43
CA ARG A 259 4.47 13.71 -6.08
C ARG A 259 4.44 13.58 -7.59
N THR A 260 3.67 12.62 -8.12
CA THR A 260 3.57 12.35 -9.55
C THR A 260 2.11 12.21 -9.98
N ALA A 261 1.84 12.45 -11.25
CA ALA A 261 0.52 12.24 -11.86
C ALA A 261 0.05 10.78 -11.71
N PHE A 262 1.00 9.83 -11.69
CA PHE A 262 0.69 8.43 -11.45
C PHE A 262 0.10 8.24 -10.04
N VAL A 263 0.77 8.74 -9.00
CA VAL A 263 0.30 8.60 -7.60
C VAL A 263 -1.03 9.32 -7.41
N ALA A 264 -1.19 10.52 -7.97
CA ALA A 264 -2.43 11.29 -7.92
C ALA A 264 -3.63 10.50 -8.47
N ASN A 265 -3.48 9.91 -9.66
CA ASN A 265 -4.54 9.13 -10.31
C ASN A 265 -4.68 7.71 -9.78
N PHE A 266 -3.63 7.14 -9.22
CA PHE A 266 -3.67 5.79 -8.68
C PHE A 266 -4.32 5.74 -7.29
N LEU A 267 -4.19 6.78 -6.46
CA LEU A 267 -4.82 6.87 -5.14
C LEU A 267 -6.15 7.64 -5.18
N GLY A 268 -7.05 7.28 -6.09
CA GLY A 268 -8.32 7.93 -6.32
C GLY A 268 -8.30 8.78 -7.59
N SER A 269 -9.46 9.37 -7.92
CA SER A 269 -9.58 10.27 -9.05
C SER A 269 -8.87 11.61 -8.77
N SER A 270 -8.32 12.23 -9.81
CA SER A 270 -7.71 13.56 -9.71
C SER A 270 -7.87 14.34 -11.02
N ASN A 271 -8.22 15.61 -10.91
CA ASN A 271 -8.19 16.50 -12.05
C ASN A 271 -6.74 16.96 -12.26
N LEU A 272 -6.18 16.65 -13.42
CA LEU A 272 -4.82 17.03 -13.82
C LEU A 272 -4.89 18.18 -14.82
N ILE A 273 -4.34 19.34 -14.46
CA ILE A 273 -4.40 20.56 -15.25
C ILE A 273 -2.96 20.94 -15.64
N PRO A 274 -2.55 20.70 -16.90
CA PRO A 274 -1.24 21.13 -17.38
C PRO A 274 -1.11 22.65 -17.41
N GLY A 275 0.08 23.15 -17.11
CA GLY A 275 0.34 24.58 -17.17
C GLY A 275 1.82 24.94 -17.11
N THR A 276 2.09 26.24 -17.21
CA THR A 276 3.44 26.80 -17.12
C THR A 276 3.48 27.82 -15.98
N VAL A 277 4.46 27.72 -15.10
CA VAL A 277 4.65 28.67 -14.01
C VAL A 277 4.93 30.06 -14.59
N SER A 278 4.05 31.01 -14.35
CA SER A 278 4.18 32.39 -14.82
C SER A 278 4.79 33.31 -13.77
N GLU A 279 4.55 33.03 -12.49
CA GLU A 279 5.04 33.83 -11.38
C GLU A 279 5.30 32.93 -10.15
N VAL A 280 6.35 33.26 -9.40
CA VAL A 280 6.67 32.59 -8.13
C VAL A 280 6.74 33.65 -7.05
N LEU A 281 5.90 33.52 -6.04
CA LEU A 281 5.77 34.42 -4.89
C LEU A 281 6.22 33.68 -3.61
N GLU A 282 6.35 34.41 -2.51
CA GLU A 282 6.65 33.80 -1.22
C GLU A 282 5.42 32.98 -0.74
N GLY A 283 5.58 31.63 -0.75
CA GLY A 283 4.53 30.70 -0.32
C GLY A 283 3.44 30.41 -1.35
N SER A 284 3.52 30.97 -2.57
CA SER A 284 2.54 30.71 -3.64
C SER A 284 3.18 30.80 -5.03
N ALA A 285 2.45 30.31 -6.03
CA ALA A 285 2.84 30.45 -7.44
C ALA A 285 1.59 30.65 -8.29
N ILE A 286 1.76 31.32 -9.44
CA ILE A 286 0.74 31.43 -10.48
C ILE A 286 1.14 30.55 -11.65
N VAL A 287 0.24 29.66 -12.04
CA VAL A 287 0.41 28.75 -13.17
C VAL A 287 -0.57 29.13 -14.26
N ARG A 288 -0.05 29.44 -15.45
CA ARG A 288 -0.89 29.71 -16.64
C ARG A 288 -1.33 28.38 -17.22
N THR A 289 -2.63 28.17 -17.26
CA THR A 289 -3.29 26.97 -17.79
C THR A 289 -4.22 27.29 -18.96
N VAL A 290 -4.88 26.29 -19.53
CA VAL A 290 -5.95 26.48 -20.55
C VAL A 290 -7.18 27.17 -19.97
N HIS A 291 -7.37 27.13 -18.64
CA HIS A 291 -8.47 27.79 -17.93
C HIS A 291 -8.12 29.21 -17.48
N GLY A 292 -6.92 29.72 -17.83
CA GLY A 292 -6.39 30.99 -17.35
C GLY A 292 -5.32 30.82 -16.25
N PRO A 293 -4.96 31.91 -15.57
CA PRO A 293 -4.00 31.87 -14.46
C PRO A 293 -4.64 31.27 -13.21
N LEU A 294 -4.05 30.21 -12.67
CA LEU A 294 -4.45 29.59 -11.41
C LEU A 294 -3.37 29.80 -10.36
N SER A 295 -3.78 30.25 -9.17
CA SER A 295 -2.91 30.41 -8.02
C SER A 295 -2.84 29.12 -7.22
N THR A 296 -1.66 28.75 -6.74
CA THR A 296 -1.45 27.63 -5.78
C THR A 296 -0.63 28.08 -4.61
N ARG A 297 -0.89 27.54 -3.42
CA ARG A 297 -0.10 27.81 -2.19
C ARG A 297 1.20 26.97 -2.11
N TYR A 298 1.61 26.36 -3.21
CA TYR A 298 2.85 25.58 -3.27
C TYR A 298 3.84 26.23 -4.23
N SER A 299 4.97 26.75 -3.70
CA SER A 299 5.98 27.42 -4.50
C SER A 299 7.41 26.88 -4.35
N ALA A 300 7.61 25.89 -3.45
CA ALA A 300 8.95 25.40 -3.13
C ALA A 300 9.63 24.74 -4.35
N GLY A 301 10.76 25.30 -4.77
CA GLY A 301 11.57 24.77 -5.87
C GLY A 301 11.08 25.06 -7.27
N LEU A 302 9.93 25.76 -7.44
CA LEU A 302 9.41 26.15 -8.75
C LEU A 302 10.23 27.28 -9.38
N LYS A 303 10.26 27.30 -10.72
CA LYS A 303 10.90 28.34 -11.51
C LYS A 303 9.92 28.88 -12.57
N VAL A 304 9.98 30.19 -12.79
CA VAL A 304 9.22 30.81 -13.88
C VAL A 304 9.59 30.17 -15.22
N GLY A 305 8.61 29.86 -16.03
CA GLY A 305 8.75 29.14 -17.30
C GLY A 305 8.79 27.62 -17.17
N GLN A 306 8.75 27.06 -15.97
CA GLN A 306 8.71 25.61 -15.78
C GLN A 306 7.33 25.05 -16.18
N GLU A 307 7.31 23.99 -16.99
CA GLU A 307 6.10 23.20 -17.24
C GLU A 307 5.78 22.33 -16.03
N VAL A 308 4.54 22.36 -15.59
CA VAL A 308 4.04 21.64 -14.42
C VAL A 308 2.66 21.07 -14.69
N VAL A 309 2.22 20.15 -13.85
CA VAL A 309 0.83 19.69 -13.81
C VAL A 309 0.26 20.03 -12.44
N LEU A 310 -0.84 20.77 -12.40
CA LEU A 310 -1.61 20.96 -11.18
C LEU A 310 -2.54 19.77 -10.99
N SER A 311 -2.65 19.29 -9.78
CA SER A 311 -3.56 18.21 -9.38
C SER A 311 -4.52 18.73 -8.33
N ILE A 312 -5.82 18.42 -8.50
CA ILE A 312 -6.85 18.71 -7.52
C ILE A 312 -7.84 17.56 -7.44
N ARG A 313 -8.21 17.17 -6.22
CA ARG A 313 -9.18 16.12 -5.97
C ARG A 313 -10.60 16.59 -6.36
N PRO A 314 -11.44 15.72 -6.95
CA PRO A 314 -12.82 16.07 -7.35
C PRO A 314 -13.68 16.61 -6.20
N GLU A 315 -13.51 16.09 -4.98
CA GLU A 315 -14.23 16.51 -3.78
C GLU A 315 -13.74 17.83 -3.17
N LYS A 316 -12.64 18.39 -3.68
CA LYS A 316 -12.12 19.71 -3.26
C LYS A 316 -12.61 20.84 -4.14
N LEU A 317 -13.15 20.53 -5.31
CA LEU A 317 -13.76 21.53 -6.19
C LEU A 317 -15.15 21.89 -5.67
N ARG A 318 -15.54 23.18 -5.86
CA ARG A 318 -16.87 23.64 -5.52
C ARG A 318 -17.56 24.16 -6.77
N MET A 319 -18.82 23.79 -6.95
CA MET A 319 -19.68 24.28 -8.02
C MET A 319 -20.62 25.34 -7.44
N GLU A 320 -20.73 26.48 -8.11
CA GLU A 320 -21.56 27.60 -7.71
C GLU A 320 -22.30 28.15 -8.94
N ARG A 321 -23.49 28.74 -8.71
CA ARG A 321 -24.28 29.37 -9.80
C ARG A 321 -23.90 30.82 -10.04
N ASP A 322 -23.34 31.48 -9.02
CA ASP A 322 -23.00 32.90 -9.05
C ASP A 322 -21.50 33.17 -8.89
N ASP A 323 -21.02 34.29 -9.42
CA ASP A 323 -19.61 34.69 -9.55
C ASP A 323 -19.05 35.37 -8.27
N GLU A 324 -19.45 34.99 -7.07
CA GLU A 324 -19.08 35.73 -5.85
C GLU A 324 -17.77 35.23 -5.15
N THR A 325 -17.07 34.27 -5.71
CA THR A 325 -15.85 33.73 -5.08
C THR A 325 -14.58 34.42 -5.57
N GLU A 326 -13.83 35.05 -4.66
CA GLU A 326 -12.47 35.53 -4.94
C GLU A 326 -11.50 34.36 -5.05
N GLY A 327 -10.78 34.23 -6.19
CA GLY A 327 -9.73 33.23 -6.35
C GLY A 327 -9.71 32.55 -7.73
N ASN A 328 -9.37 31.28 -7.74
CA ASN A 328 -9.30 30.48 -8.97
C ASN A 328 -10.71 30.06 -9.41
N GLU A 329 -11.30 30.82 -10.31
CA GLU A 329 -12.59 30.51 -10.93
C GLU A 329 -12.41 30.02 -12.35
N VAL A 330 -13.16 28.98 -12.71
CA VAL A 330 -13.19 28.41 -14.05
C VAL A 330 -14.65 28.22 -14.49
N ARG A 331 -15.02 28.77 -15.65
CA ARG A 331 -16.33 28.52 -16.25
C ARG A 331 -16.37 27.13 -16.87
N ALA A 332 -17.38 26.37 -16.52
CA ALA A 332 -17.59 25.01 -17.01
C ALA A 332 -19.07 24.77 -17.35
N ARG A 333 -19.32 23.78 -18.19
CA ARG A 333 -20.64 23.30 -18.52
C ARG A 333 -20.79 21.84 -18.06
N VAL A 334 -21.92 21.49 -17.48
CA VAL A 334 -22.25 20.13 -17.06
C VAL A 334 -22.49 19.27 -18.29
N ASP A 335 -21.65 18.25 -18.50
CA ASP A 335 -21.70 17.33 -19.63
C ASP A 335 -22.40 16.02 -19.25
N ASP A 336 -22.14 15.50 -18.05
CA ASP A 336 -22.76 14.27 -17.54
C ASP A 336 -22.88 14.29 -16.01
N ILE A 337 -23.86 13.52 -15.50
CA ILE A 337 -24.15 13.42 -14.06
C ILE A 337 -24.34 11.94 -13.70
N VAL A 338 -23.50 11.43 -12.81
CA VAL A 338 -23.53 10.05 -12.33
C VAL A 338 -23.92 10.01 -10.86
N TYR A 339 -25.13 9.51 -10.57
CA TYR A 339 -25.60 9.32 -9.21
C TYR A 339 -25.05 7.99 -8.63
N THR A 340 -24.32 8.05 -7.52
CA THR A 340 -23.76 6.86 -6.87
C THR A 340 -24.42 6.52 -5.51
N GLY A 341 -25.46 7.23 -5.15
CA GLY A 341 -26.17 7.09 -3.88
C GLY A 341 -25.68 8.08 -2.83
N ALA A 342 -24.43 7.96 -2.40
CA ALA A 342 -23.86 8.87 -1.40
C ALA A 342 -23.41 10.23 -1.98
N GLU A 343 -23.11 10.28 -3.27
CA GLU A 343 -22.61 11.45 -3.98
C GLU A 343 -23.12 11.51 -5.43
N ASN A 344 -23.14 12.72 -5.98
CA ASN A 344 -23.23 12.99 -7.41
C ASN A 344 -21.84 13.26 -7.97
N GLN A 345 -21.51 12.61 -9.10
CA GLN A 345 -20.29 12.86 -9.84
C GLN A 345 -20.65 13.64 -11.10
N TYR A 346 -20.20 14.89 -11.16
CA TYR A 346 -20.42 15.75 -12.31
C TYR A 346 -19.21 15.70 -13.24
N LEU A 347 -19.45 15.38 -14.50
CA LEU A 347 -18.46 15.53 -15.57
C LEU A 347 -18.67 16.87 -16.23
N LEU A 348 -17.65 17.73 -16.18
CA LEU A 348 -17.74 19.10 -16.65
C LEU A 348 -16.81 19.34 -17.83
N GLN A 349 -17.23 20.16 -18.77
CA GLN A 349 -16.39 20.65 -19.87
C GLN A 349 -15.99 22.11 -19.63
N ALA A 350 -14.68 22.35 -19.52
CA ALA A 350 -14.11 23.67 -19.31
C ALA A 350 -12.95 23.90 -20.28
N SER A 351 -13.02 24.93 -21.13
CA SER A 351 -11.93 25.30 -22.07
C SER A 351 -11.38 24.13 -22.91
N GLY A 352 -12.22 23.13 -23.24
CA GLY A 352 -11.83 21.94 -24.00
C GLY A 352 -11.18 20.84 -23.18
N GLN A 353 -11.20 20.93 -21.85
CA GLN A 353 -10.74 19.90 -20.92
C GLN A 353 -11.91 19.40 -20.07
N SER A 354 -11.97 18.09 -19.81
CA SER A 354 -12.93 17.50 -18.89
C SER A 354 -12.40 17.60 -17.46
N LEU A 355 -13.26 18.06 -16.55
CA LEU A 355 -13.03 18.09 -15.11
C LEU A 355 -14.13 17.29 -14.40
N VAL A 356 -13.80 16.67 -13.28
CA VAL A 356 -14.74 15.88 -12.47
C VAL A 356 -14.90 16.54 -11.11
N VAL A 357 -16.14 16.65 -10.65
CA VAL A 357 -16.49 17.15 -9.31
C VAL A 357 -17.32 16.11 -8.58
N PHE A 358 -17.03 15.88 -7.30
CA PHE A 358 -17.83 15.05 -6.42
C PHE A 358 -18.56 15.94 -5.42
N GLN A 359 -19.88 15.80 -5.40
CA GLN A 359 -20.75 16.52 -4.45
C GLN A 359 -21.53 15.49 -3.63
N LEU A 360 -21.41 15.59 -2.29
CA LEU A 360 -22.15 14.72 -1.38
C LEU A 360 -23.65 15.00 -1.44
N ASN A 361 -24.46 13.94 -1.48
CA ASN A 361 -25.91 14.03 -1.37
C ASN A 361 -26.28 14.19 0.11
N ALA A 362 -26.20 15.41 0.63
CA ALA A 362 -26.42 15.69 2.05
C ALA A 362 -27.89 15.70 2.44
N ASP A 363 -28.79 16.23 1.57
CA ASP A 363 -30.22 16.35 1.83
C ASP A 363 -31.07 16.02 0.59
N ILE A 364 -32.12 15.22 0.79
CA ILE A 364 -33.10 14.91 -0.27
C ILE A 364 -33.95 16.18 -0.48
N GLY A 365 -33.77 16.86 -1.61
CA GLY A 365 -34.56 18.02 -2.02
C GLY A 365 -33.93 19.38 -1.75
N ALA A 366 -32.62 19.44 -1.49
CA ALA A 366 -31.88 20.71 -1.59
C ALA A 366 -31.88 21.18 -3.05
N ASP A 367 -32.17 22.47 -3.29
CA ASP A 367 -32.14 23.15 -4.60
C ASP A 367 -30.70 23.29 -5.18
N GLU A 368 -29.78 22.40 -4.78
CA GLU A 368 -28.34 22.45 -5.11
C GLU A 368 -27.94 21.50 -6.25
N ASP A 369 -28.87 20.69 -6.78
CA ASP A 369 -28.57 19.84 -7.94
C ASP A 369 -28.45 20.71 -9.21
N PHE A 370 -27.41 20.41 -10.00
CA PHE A 370 -27.17 21.05 -11.29
C PHE A 370 -27.74 20.18 -12.40
N ASP A 371 -28.24 20.80 -13.46
CA ASP A 371 -28.84 20.13 -14.61
C ASP A 371 -27.81 19.91 -15.76
N TYR A 372 -28.13 18.99 -16.67
CA TYR A 372 -27.36 18.82 -17.91
C TYR A 372 -27.33 20.10 -18.72
N ASP A 373 -26.20 20.38 -19.37
CA ASP A 373 -25.92 21.59 -20.15
C ASP A 373 -25.92 22.91 -19.35
N GLU A 374 -26.08 22.86 -18.03
CA GLU A 374 -26.00 24.04 -17.17
C GLU A 374 -24.58 24.62 -17.15
N GLU A 375 -24.47 25.96 -17.24
CA GLU A 375 -23.22 26.69 -17.05
C GLU A 375 -23.00 26.95 -15.57
N VAL A 376 -21.83 26.59 -15.06
CA VAL A 376 -21.48 26.71 -13.63
C VAL A 376 -20.13 27.41 -13.46
N ALA A 377 -19.98 28.11 -12.37
CA ALA A 377 -18.70 28.59 -11.88
C ALA A 377 -18.04 27.50 -11.02
N LEU A 378 -16.81 27.14 -11.36
CA LEU A 378 -16.03 26.15 -10.66
C LEU A 378 -14.92 26.84 -9.88
N TYR A 379 -14.97 26.74 -8.58
CA TYR A 379 -13.95 27.28 -7.69
C TYR A 379 -12.91 26.20 -7.35
N LEU A 380 -11.62 26.50 -7.60
CA LEU A 380 -10.47 25.65 -7.31
C LEU A 380 -9.66 26.24 -6.15
N PRO A 381 -9.85 25.81 -4.90
CA PRO A 381 -9.13 26.38 -3.75
C PRO A 381 -7.60 26.33 -3.95
N PRO A 382 -6.89 27.46 -3.84
CA PRO A 382 -5.44 27.52 -4.05
C PRO A 382 -4.63 26.56 -3.15
N GLU A 383 -5.13 26.29 -1.94
CA GLU A 383 -4.54 25.36 -0.98
C GLU A 383 -4.72 23.88 -1.37
N SER A 384 -5.70 23.59 -2.20
CA SER A 384 -6.01 22.23 -2.69
C SER A 384 -5.34 21.91 -4.02
N LEU A 385 -4.79 22.92 -4.70
CA LEU A 385 -4.02 22.75 -5.95
C LEU A 385 -2.58 22.32 -5.63
N VAL A 386 -2.25 21.07 -5.91
CA VAL A 386 -0.93 20.49 -5.71
C VAL A 386 -0.14 20.54 -7.03
N VAL A 387 1.08 21.07 -6.97
CA VAL A 387 2.00 21.04 -8.12
C VAL A 387 2.73 19.70 -8.14
N LEU A 388 2.52 18.91 -9.17
CA LEU A 388 3.21 17.65 -9.35
C LEU A 388 4.59 17.88 -9.95
N GLY A 389 5.60 17.16 -9.45
CA GLY A 389 6.91 17.10 -10.07
C GLY A 389 6.82 16.43 -11.43
N GLY A 390 7.45 17.02 -12.45
CA GLY A 390 7.57 16.43 -13.77
C GLY A 390 8.57 15.29 -13.82
#